data_c01f5a1dc1f1a8b68315204c23d79cc3
#
_entry.id   c01f5a1dc1f1a8b68315204c23d79cc3
#
_cell.length_a   1.000
_cell.length_b   1.000
_cell.length_c   1.000
_cell.angle_alpha   90.00
_cell.angle_beta   90.00
_cell.angle_gamma   90.00
#
_symmetry.space_group_name_H-M   'P 1'
#
loop_
_entity.id
_entity.type
_entity.pdbx_description
1 polymer ?
#
loop_
_entity_poly.entity_id
_entity_poly.type
_entity_poly.pdbx_seq_one_letter_code
_entity_poly.pdbx_strand_id
1 'polypeptide(L)'
;MKKRVAVIGAGPSGLAQLRAFQSAKQKGEDIPEVVCFEKQSNWGGLWNYTWRTGLDENGEPVHCSMYRYLWSNGPKEGLEFADYSFEEHFGKQIASYPPRAVLWDYIQGRVKKAGVRDWIRFSTPVRFVRYNADKGNFTVTAHDMVNDRMYEEEFDNVIVASGHFSVPNVPEYPGFGKFNGRVLHAHDFRDALEFKDKDILLLGSSYSAEDIGSQCWKYGARSITVAYRNAPMGYKWPDNWKEVPKLERVDETTAYFADGTSKKVDAIILCTGYKHHFPFLPDDLRLKTANRLAAADLYKGVVWVNNPKLFFLGMQDQWFTFNMFDAQAWWVRDAVMGKINIPTDKKVLLKDVEDRVAGEDAGEDAHDAIHYQADYVKELVAETDYPSFDIDGACEAFFEWKEHKKNNIMAFRDNAYRSVITGTMAPR
;
A
#
# COMPACT_ATOMS: atom_id res chain seq x y z
N MET A 1 -25.81 -19.49 15.88
CA MET A 1 -25.56 -19.11 14.48
C MET A 1 -24.06 -19.01 14.28
N LYS A 2 -23.55 -19.35 13.10
CA LYS A 2 -22.13 -19.20 12.76
C LYS A 2 -21.78 -17.72 12.71
N LYS A 3 -20.62 -17.32 13.28
CA LYS A 3 -20.12 -15.94 13.16
C LYS A 3 -19.96 -15.56 11.69
N ARG A 4 -20.23 -14.30 11.34
CA ARG A 4 -20.06 -13.73 10.01
C ARG A 4 -19.04 -12.61 10.03
N VAL A 5 -18.17 -12.59 9.04
CA VAL A 5 -17.09 -11.60 8.90
C VAL A 5 -17.17 -10.93 7.53
N ALA A 6 -17.23 -9.60 7.52
CA ALA A 6 -17.08 -8.81 6.31
C ALA A 6 -15.62 -8.38 6.13
N VAL A 7 -15.05 -8.64 4.95
CA VAL A 7 -13.77 -8.07 4.51
C VAL A 7 -14.05 -7.03 3.44
N ILE A 8 -13.56 -5.80 3.61
CA ILE A 8 -13.82 -4.70 2.66
C ILE A 8 -12.57 -4.42 1.85
N GLY A 9 -12.57 -4.83 0.60
CA GLY A 9 -11.46 -4.75 -0.36
C GLY A 9 -10.78 -6.10 -0.58
N ALA A 10 -10.53 -6.45 -1.84
CA ALA A 10 -9.79 -7.63 -2.29
C ALA A 10 -8.42 -7.25 -2.91
N GLY A 11 -7.78 -6.22 -2.38
CA GLY A 11 -6.36 -5.91 -2.59
C GLY A 11 -5.47 -6.88 -1.80
N PRO A 12 -4.13 -6.73 -1.84
CA PRO A 12 -3.22 -7.65 -1.15
C PRO A 12 -3.55 -7.92 0.32
N SER A 13 -3.94 -6.87 1.09
CA SER A 13 -4.32 -7.03 2.50
C SER A 13 -5.60 -7.87 2.68
N GLY A 14 -6.63 -7.62 1.86
CA GLY A 14 -7.86 -8.42 1.92
C GLY A 14 -7.65 -9.85 1.46
N LEU A 15 -6.85 -10.06 0.41
CA LEU A 15 -6.48 -11.39 -0.07
C LEU A 15 -5.66 -12.16 0.97
N ALA A 16 -4.77 -11.47 1.73
CA ALA A 16 -4.07 -12.03 2.88
C ALA A 16 -5.07 -12.52 3.94
N GLN A 17 -6.10 -11.72 4.25
CA GLN A 17 -7.13 -12.11 5.21
C GLN A 17 -7.93 -13.33 4.77
N LEU A 18 -8.32 -13.40 3.50
CA LEU A 18 -9.02 -14.56 2.96
C LEU A 18 -8.14 -15.81 3.03
N ARG A 19 -6.84 -15.67 2.68
CA ARG A 19 -5.87 -16.75 2.76
C ARG A 19 -5.64 -17.22 4.20
N ALA A 20 -5.62 -16.29 5.17
CA ALA A 20 -5.50 -16.63 6.59
C ALA A 20 -6.67 -17.50 7.06
N PHE A 21 -7.92 -17.12 6.79
CA PHE A 21 -9.07 -17.96 7.11
C PHE A 21 -9.06 -19.28 6.35
N GLN A 22 -8.67 -19.27 5.10
CA GLN A 22 -8.60 -20.47 4.29
C GLN A 22 -7.54 -21.46 4.83
N SER A 23 -6.42 -20.98 5.37
CA SER A 23 -5.41 -21.83 5.98
C SER A 23 -5.94 -22.57 7.21
N ALA A 24 -6.72 -21.90 8.06
CA ALA A 24 -7.39 -22.51 9.20
C ALA A 24 -8.44 -23.57 8.74
N LYS A 25 -9.23 -23.24 7.71
CA LYS A 25 -10.19 -24.19 7.11
C LYS A 25 -9.49 -25.44 6.57
N GLN A 26 -8.34 -25.30 5.93
CA GLN A 26 -7.54 -26.45 5.45
C GLN A 26 -7.04 -27.35 6.58
N LYS A 27 -6.82 -26.81 7.77
CA LYS A 27 -6.46 -27.56 8.98
C LYS A 27 -7.67 -28.20 9.67
N GLY A 28 -8.86 -28.07 9.11
CA GLY A 28 -10.10 -28.63 9.67
C GLY A 28 -10.74 -27.79 10.76
N GLU A 29 -10.32 -26.55 10.93
CA GLU A 29 -10.90 -25.64 11.91
C GLU A 29 -12.25 -25.09 11.46
N ASP A 30 -13.15 -24.85 12.40
CA ASP A 30 -14.44 -24.18 12.12
C ASP A 30 -14.25 -22.67 12.03
N ILE A 31 -14.14 -22.19 10.80
CA ILE A 31 -13.97 -20.76 10.51
C ILE A 31 -15.34 -20.05 10.44
N PRO A 32 -15.41 -18.72 10.68
CA PRO A 32 -16.62 -17.96 10.43
C PRO A 32 -17.03 -18.01 8.95
N GLU A 33 -18.27 -17.60 8.64
CA GLU A 33 -18.66 -17.27 7.27
C GLU A 33 -17.98 -15.97 6.86
N VAL A 34 -17.11 -16.03 5.86
CA VAL A 34 -16.34 -14.89 5.36
C VAL A 34 -16.93 -14.39 4.06
N VAL A 35 -17.27 -13.10 3.99
CA VAL A 35 -17.72 -12.41 2.78
C VAL A 35 -16.79 -11.25 2.51
N CYS A 36 -16.18 -11.23 1.33
CA CYS A 36 -15.33 -10.11 0.90
C CYS A 36 -16.07 -9.27 -0.15
N PHE A 37 -16.06 -7.95 0.04
CA PHE A 37 -16.65 -6.99 -0.88
C PHE A 37 -15.56 -6.30 -1.65
N GLU A 38 -15.60 -6.36 -2.99
CA GLU A 38 -14.65 -5.70 -3.87
C GLU A 38 -15.38 -4.81 -4.88
N LYS A 39 -15.00 -3.52 -4.94
CA LYS A 39 -15.66 -2.58 -5.86
C LYS A 39 -15.29 -2.82 -7.32
N GLN A 40 -14.08 -3.32 -7.59
CA GLN A 40 -13.63 -3.64 -8.94
C GLN A 40 -14.20 -4.98 -9.42
N SER A 41 -14.19 -5.20 -10.71
CA SER A 41 -14.61 -6.46 -11.34
C SER A 41 -13.57 -7.59 -11.15
N ASN A 42 -12.43 -7.29 -10.56
CA ASN A 42 -11.36 -8.25 -10.29
C ASN A 42 -10.62 -7.91 -8.99
N TRP A 43 -9.91 -8.89 -8.43
CA TRP A 43 -9.10 -8.74 -7.23
C TRP A 43 -7.74 -8.07 -7.48
N GLY A 44 -7.00 -7.76 -6.41
CA GLY A 44 -5.62 -7.26 -6.45
C GLY A 44 -5.45 -5.78 -6.14
N GLY A 45 -6.54 -5.07 -5.90
CA GLY A 45 -6.50 -3.66 -5.52
C GLY A 45 -5.79 -2.81 -6.58
N LEU A 46 -4.79 -2.02 -6.16
CA LEU A 46 -4.03 -1.19 -7.09
C LEU A 46 -3.11 -1.98 -8.05
N TRP A 47 -2.79 -3.26 -7.75
CA TRP A 47 -2.05 -4.15 -8.66
C TRP A 47 -2.88 -4.61 -9.87
N ASN A 48 -4.20 -4.52 -9.78
CA ASN A 48 -5.11 -4.70 -10.92
C ASN A 48 -5.03 -3.46 -11.81
N TYR A 49 -4.04 -3.44 -12.70
CA TYR A 49 -3.71 -2.30 -13.54
C TYR A 49 -4.82 -1.96 -14.54
N THR A 50 -5.10 -0.66 -14.66
CA THR A 50 -5.87 -0.08 -15.76
C THR A 50 -5.15 1.13 -16.34
N TRP A 51 -5.33 1.35 -17.63
CA TRP A 51 -4.88 2.58 -18.30
C TRP A 51 -5.77 3.79 -17.98
N ARG A 52 -6.99 3.55 -17.47
CA ARG A 52 -7.97 4.60 -17.14
C ARG A 52 -7.49 5.47 -16.00
N THR A 53 -7.92 6.72 -16.03
CA THR A 53 -7.82 7.70 -14.95
C THR A 53 -9.19 8.31 -14.69
N GLY A 54 -9.36 9.03 -13.59
CA GLY A 54 -10.64 9.64 -13.22
C GLY A 54 -11.66 8.60 -12.73
N LEU A 55 -12.68 8.30 -13.53
CA LEU A 55 -13.73 7.35 -13.20
C LEU A 55 -13.61 6.07 -14.05
N ASP A 56 -13.98 4.95 -13.45
CA ASP A 56 -14.09 3.66 -14.13
C ASP A 56 -15.40 3.53 -14.95
N GLU A 57 -15.66 2.35 -15.49
CA GLU A 57 -16.87 2.05 -16.28
C GLU A 57 -18.18 2.13 -15.50
N ASN A 58 -18.10 2.09 -14.18
CA ASN A 58 -19.25 2.14 -13.27
C ASN A 58 -19.45 3.55 -12.66
N GLY A 59 -18.62 4.52 -13.04
CA GLY A 59 -18.63 5.87 -12.46
C GLY A 59 -17.95 5.98 -11.09
N GLU A 60 -17.21 4.94 -10.67
CA GLU A 60 -16.43 4.95 -9.44
C GLU A 60 -15.03 5.53 -9.67
N PRO A 61 -14.43 6.24 -8.70
CA PRO A 61 -13.04 6.67 -8.81
C PRO A 61 -12.10 5.49 -9.06
N VAL A 62 -11.24 5.60 -10.08
CA VAL A 62 -10.23 4.59 -10.41
C VAL A 62 -9.31 4.39 -9.21
N HIS A 63 -9.20 3.15 -8.75
CA HIS A 63 -8.38 2.79 -7.58
C HIS A 63 -6.89 2.68 -7.92
N CYS A 64 -6.57 2.26 -9.13
CA CYS A 64 -5.20 1.95 -9.55
C CYS A 64 -4.35 3.21 -9.68
N SER A 65 -3.22 3.25 -8.97
CA SER A 65 -2.16 4.26 -9.08
C SER A 65 -0.91 3.74 -9.82
N MET A 66 -0.97 2.54 -10.38
CA MET A 66 0.12 1.93 -11.14
C MET A 66 0.21 2.47 -12.56
N TYR A 67 1.37 2.34 -13.19
CA TYR A 67 1.63 2.79 -14.55
C TYR A 67 2.29 1.69 -15.38
N ARG A 68 2.28 1.88 -16.70
CA ARG A 68 2.58 0.84 -17.71
C ARG A 68 3.93 0.15 -17.46
N TYR A 69 4.97 0.91 -17.24
CA TYR A 69 6.35 0.42 -17.11
C TYR A 69 6.85 0.44 -15.66
N LEU A 70 5.95 0.32 -14.69
CA LEU A 70 6.35 0.22 -13.30
C LEU A 70 7.09 -1.10 -13.05
N TRP A 71 8.27 -0.97 -12.47
CA TRP A 71 9.07 -2.05 -11.92
C TRP A 71 9.08 -1.96 -10.39
N SER A 72 9.29 -3.06 -9.71
CA SER A 72 9.44 -3.01 -8.26
C SER A 72 10.45 -1.94 -7.85
N ASN A 73 10.08 -1.10 -6.89
CA ASN A 73 10.94 -0.05 -6.37
C ASN A 73 11.85 -0.53 -5.24
N GLY A 74 11.49 -1.65 -4.60
CA GLY A 74 12.31 -2.40 -3.67
C GLY A 74 12.52 -3.84 -4.15
N PRO A 75 13.44 -4.60 -3.52
CA PRO A 75 13.67 -5.99 -3.87
C PRO A 75 12.43 -6.84 -3.60
N LYS A 76 12.08 -7.73 -4.54
CA LYS A 76 10.92 -8.65 -4.40
C LYS A 76 11.01 -9.55 -3.18
N GLU A 77 12.20 -9.75 -2.69
CA GLU A 77 12.48 -10.53 -1.49
C GLU A 77 11.78 -9.96 -0.26
N GLY A 78 11.61 -8.63 -0.19
CA GLY A 78 10.75 -7.96 0.81
C GLY A 78 9.25 -8.11 0.57
N LEU A 79 8.83 -8.66 -0.58
CA LEU A 79 7.44 -8.89 -0.98
C LEU A 79 7.06 -10.39 -0.97
N GLU A 80 7.97 -11.28 -0.62
CA GLU A 80 7.77 -12.72 -0.73
C GLU A 80 6.80 -13.23 0.35
N PHE A 81 5.78 -14.01 -0.04
CA PHE A 81 4.87 -14.64 0.90
C PHE A 81 5.54 -15.84 1.56
N ALA A 82 5.46 -15.98 2.88
CA ALA A 82 6.09 -17.09 3.59
C ALA A 82 5.49 -18.47 3.25
N ASP A 83 4.23 -18.51 2.80
CA ASP A 83 3.53 -19.71 2.39
C ASP A 83 3.48 -19.94 0.87
N TYR A 84 4.15 -19.09 0.09
CA TYR A 84 4.15 -19.17 -1.37
C TYR A 84 5.33 -18.39 -1.96
N SER A 85 6.44 -19.07 -2.23
CA SER A 85 7.65 -18.43 -2.74
C SER A 85 7.56 -18.10 -4.24
N PHE A 86 8.44 -17.18 -4.70
CA PHE A 86 8.59 -16.92 -6.14
C PHE A 86 9.08 -18.17 -6.90
N GLU A 87 9.95 -18.98 -6.28
CA GLU A 87 10.39 -20.26 -6.88
C GLU A 87 9.23 -21.23 -7.07
N GLU A 88 8.35 -21.34 -6.08
CA GLU A 88 7.16 -22.18 -6.20
C GLU A 88 6.25 -21.71 -7.33
N HIS A 89 6.07 -20.40 -7.49
CA HIS A 89 5.18 -19.86 -8.51
C HIS A 89 5.75 -19.98 -9.93
N PHE A 90 7.03 -19.63 -10.14
CA PHE A 90 7.66 -19.57 -11.46
C PHE A 90 8.47 -20.81 -11.82
N GLY A 91 8.62 -21.78 -10.91
CA GLY A 91 9.50 -22.94 -11.06
C GLY A 91 10.99 -22.62 -11.03
N LYS A 92 11.36 -21.35 -10.74
CA LYS A 92 12.73 -20.86 -10.64
C LYS A 92 12.77 -19.50 -9.94
N GLN A 93 13.94 -19.10 -9.48
CA GLN A 93 14.16 -17.71 -9.06
C GLN A 93 14.09 -16.75 -10.25
N ILE A 94 13.54 -15.56 -10.03
CA ILE A 94 13.47 -14.45 -10.98
C ILE A 94 14.28 -13.27 -10.46
N ALA A 95 14.56 -12.29 -11.33
CA ALA A 95 15.30 -11.07 -10.94
C ALA A 95 14.62 -10.35 -9.77
N SER A 96 15.43 -9.69 -8.92
CA SER A 96 14.96 -9.04 -7.68
C SER A 96 14.03 -7.84 -7.90
N TYR A 97 14.02 -7.28 -9.09
CA TYR A 97 13.15 -6.15 -9.45
C TYR A 97 12.26 -6.49 -10.65
N PRO A 98 11.22 -7.31 -10.44
CA PRO A 98 10.32 -7.67 -11.53
C PRO A 98 9.39 -6.51 -11.91
N PRO A 99 8.90 -6.47 -13.16
CA PRO A 99 7.83 -5.56 -13.56
C PRO A 99 6.52 -5.89 -12.82
N ARG A 100 5.65 -4.86 -12.66
CA ARG A 100 4.36 -4.99 -11.97
C ARG A 100 3.50 -6.17 -12.44
N ALA A 101 3.53 -6.50 -13.74
CA ALA A 101 2.75 -7.58 -14.30
C ALA A 101 3.18 -8.96 -13.74
N VAL A 102 4.48 -9.13 -13.46
CA VAL A 102 5.04 -10.35 -12.85
C VAL A 102 4.61 -10.45 -11.38
N LEU A 103 4.66 -9.34 -10.64
CA LEU A 103 4.15 -9.30 -9.25
C LEU A 103 2.63 -9.53 -9.21
N TRP A 104 1.90 -8.99 -10.15
CA TRP A 104 0.46 -9.25 -10.29
C TRP A 104 0.17 -10.73 -10.53
N ASP A 105 0.92 -11.39 -11.42
CA ASP A 105 0.78 -12.83 -11.68
C ASP A 105 1.09 -13.67 -10.44
N TYR A 106 2.15 -13.29 -9.70
CA TYR A 106 2.50 -13.92 -8.42
C TYR A 106 1.38 -13.81 -7.38
N ILE A 107 0.81 -12.62 -7.17
CA ILE A 107 -0.33 -12.40 -6.27
C ILE A 107 -1.51 -13.26 -6.69
N GLN A 108 -1.85 -13.27 -7.99
CA GLN A 108 -2.94 -14.09 -8.51
C GLN A 108 -2.70 -15.59 -8.34
N GLY A 109 -1.47 -16.06 -8.57
CA GLY A 109 -1.10 -17.46 -8.43
C GLY A 109 -1.41 -17.98 -7.03
N ARG A 110 -1.01 -17.22 -6.02
CA ARG A 110 -1.26 -17.59 -4.61
C ARG A 110 -2.76 -17.69 -4.29
N VAL A 111 -3.56 -16.70 -4.68
CA VAL A 111 -4.99 -16.70 -4.33
C VAL A 111 -5.80 -17.69 -5.17
N LYS A 112 -5.39 -17.95 -6.41
CA LYS A 112 -5.98 -19.04 -7.23
C LYS A 112 -5.72 -20.41 -6.57
N LYS A 113 -4.47 -20.65 -6.12
CA LYS A 113 -4.10 -21.86 -5.38
C LYS A 113 -4.92 -22.00 -4.09
N ALA A 114 -5.17 -20.90 -3.39
CA ALA A 114 -5.98 -20.88 -2.18
C ALA A 114 -7.47 -21.16 -2.42
N GLY A 115 -7.99 -20.94 -3.63
CA GLY A 115 -9.40 -21.23 -3.97
C GLY A 115 -10.42 -20.34 -3.26
N VAL A 116 -10.07 -19.07 -2.97
CA VAL A 116 -10.92 -18.13 -2.18
C VAL A 116 -11.79 -17.22 -3.04
N ARG A 117 -11.82 -17.41 -4.36
CA ARG A 117 -12.55 -16.51 -5.27
C ARG A 117 -14.04 -16.41 -4.95
N ASP A 118 -14.67 -17.51 -4.59
CA ASP A 118 -16.12 -17.57 -4.30
C ASP A 118 -16.51 -16.84 -3.01
N TRP A 119 -15.52 -16.44 -2.20
CA TRP A 119 -15.76 -15.61 -1.01
C TRP A 119 -15.85 -14.12 -1.34
N ILE A 120 -15.55 -13.74 -2.60
CA ILE A 120 -15.45 -12.35 -3.05
C ILE A 120 -16.66 -11.99 -3.91
N ARG A 121 -17.34 -10.93 -3.53
CA ARG A 121 -18.39 -10.28 -4.33
C ARG A 121 -17.75 -9.12 -5.08
N PHE A 122 -17.48 -9.36 -6.35
CA PHE A 122 -16.91 -8.35 -7.24
C PHE A 122 -17.96 -7.31 -7.67
N SER A 123 -17.52 -6.17 -8.18
CA SER A 123 -18.39 -5.06 -8.59
C SER A 123 -19.40 -4.69 -7.49
N THR A 124 -18.95 -4.78 -6.24
CA THR A 124 -19.83 -4.64 -5.07
C THR A 124 -19.17 -3.71 -4.03
N PRO A 125 -19.13 -2.38 -4.27
CA PRO A 125 -18.64 -1.43 -3.30
C PRO A 125 -19.50 -1.39 -2.04
N VAL A 126 -18.84 -1.33 -0.89
CA VAL A 126 -19.48 -1.01 0.38
C VAL A 126 -19.75 0.50 0.41
N ARG A 127 -21.00 0.87 0.63
CA ARG A 127 -21.44 2.26 0.71
C ARG A 127 -21.49 2.79 2.13
N PHE A 128 -21.86 1.91 3.08
CA PHE A 128 -21.95 2.31 4.48
C PHE A 128 -21.76 1.14 5.43
N VAL A 129 -21.16 1.40 6.59
CA VAL A 129 -21.02 0.46 7.71
C VAL A 129 -21.55 1.15 8.97
N ARG A 130 -22.45 0.50 9.69
CA ARG A 130 -22.96 0.96 10.98
C ARG A 130 -22.72 -0.09 12.05
N TYR A 131 -22.34 0.33 13.24
CA TYR A 131 -22.33 -0.54 14.41
C TYR A 131 -23.65 -0.45 15.16
N ASN A 132 -24.26 -1.59 15.43
CA ASN A 132 -25.46 -1.71 16.25
C ASN A 132 -25.03 -2.14 17.66
N ALA A 133 -25.03 -1.21 18.61
CA ALA A 133 -24.60 -1.46 19.98
C ALA A 133 -25.52 -2.45 20.71
N ASP A 134 -26.82 -2.44 20.43
CA ASP A 134 -27.80 -3.32 21.08
C ASP A 134 -27.62 -4.78 20.66
N LYS A 135 -27.30 -5.00 19.39
CA LYS A 135 -27.03 -6.33 18.85
C LYS A 135 -25.55 -6.74 18.98
N GLY A 136 -24.67 -5.77 19.18
CA GLY A 136 -23.23 -5.98 19.21
C GLY A 136 -22.64 -6.45 17.87
N ASN A 137 -23.21 -6.04 16.73
CA ASN A 137 -22.82 -6.41 15.38
C ASN A 137 -22.81 -5.19 14.44
N PHE A 138 -22.36 -5.40 13.20
CA PHE A 138 -22.35 -4.39 12.14
C PHE A 138 -23.43 -4.66 11.11
N THR A 139 -24.02 -3.60 10.57
CA THR A 139 -24.77 -3.62 9.31
C THR A 139 -23.89 -3.04 8.22
N VAL A 140 -23.65 -3.81 7.16
CA VAL A 140 -22.92 -3.40 5.96
C VAL A 140 -23.91 -3.17 4.83
N THR A 141 -23.94 -1.95 4.30
CA THR A 141 -24.71 -1.59 3.12
C THR A 141 -23.82 -1.68 1.90
N ALA A 142 -24.15 -2.53 0.96
CA ALA A 142 -23.39 -2.76 -0.27
C ALA A 142 -24.24 -2.49 -1.52
N HIS A 143 -23.57 -2.13 -2.62
CA HIS A 143 -24.19 -1.90 -3.92
C HIS A 143 -23.72 -2.97 -4.91
N ASP A 144 -24.59 -3.89 -5.27
CA ASP A 144 -24.36 -4.79 -6.40
C ASP A 144 -24.53 -3.99 -7.69
N MET A 145 -23.40 -3.55 -8.26
CA MET A 145 -23.40 -2.71 -9.47
C MET A 145 -23.79 -3.46 -10.73
N VAL A 146 -23.71 -4.79 -10.74
CA VAL A 146 -24.13 -5.61 -11.90
C VAL A 146 -25.64 -5.61 -12.03
N ASN A 147 -26.34 -5.71 -10.89
CA ASN A 147 -27.82 -5.76 -10.84
C ASN A 147 -28.42 -4.42 -10.40
N ASP A 148 -27.61 -3.38 -10.22
CA ASP A 148 -27.99 -2.07 -9.71
C ASP A 148 -28.87 -2.15 -8.44
N ARG A 149 -28.41 -2.93 -7.45
CA ARG A 149 -29.20 -3.22 -6.25
C ARG A 149 -28.43 -2.89 -4.98
N MET A 150 -28.97 -1.98 -4.17
CA MET A 150 -28.54 -1.77 -2.79
C MET A 150 -29.10 -2.85 -1.87
N TYR A 151 -28.29 -3.34 -0.93
CA TYR A 151 -28.74 -4.29 0.08
C TYR A 151 -27.92 -4.17 1.37
N GLU A 152 -28.46 -4.70 2.46
CA GLU A 152 -27.82 -4.69 3.78
C GLU A 152 -27.67 -6.12 4.29
N GLU A 153 -26.52 -6.38 4.95
CA GLU A 153 -26.26 -7.64 5.65
C GLU A 153 -25.62 -7.38 7.01
N GLU A 154 -25.87 -8.27 7.97
CA GLU A 154 -25.31 -8.18 9.32
C GLU A 154 -24.05 -9.05 9.45
N PHE A 155 -23.03 -8.52 10.17
CA PHE A 155 -21.74 -9.17 10.42
C PHE A 155 -21.30 -8.96 11.87
N ASP A 156 -20.69 -9.99 12.47
CA ASP A 156 -20.13 -9.90 13.81
C ASP A 156 -18.84 -9.09 13.86
N ASN A 157 -18.05 -9.17 12.79
CA ASN A 157 -16.79 -8.45 12.64
C ASN A 157 -16.68 -7.82 11.26
N VAL A 158 -15.99 -6.67 11.20
CA VAL A 158 -15.63 -5.99 9.95
C VAL A 158 -14.13 -5.80 9.89
N ILE A 159 -13.53 -6.14 8.74
CA ILE A 159 -12.12 -6.00 8.45
C ILE A 159 -11.96 -5.08 7.24
N VAL A 160 -11.42 -3.89 7.47
CA VAL A 160 -11.16 -2.88 6.45
C VAL A 160 -9.80 -3.14 5.82
N ALA A 161 -9.78 -3.48 4.54
CA ALA A 161 -8.60 -3.80 3.74
C ALA A 161 -8.59 -3.01 2.41
N SER A 162 -9.15 -1.79 2.43
CA SER A 162 -9.38 -0.96 1.24
C SER A 162 -8.12 -0.23 0.72
N GLY A 163 -6.99 -0.34 1.43
CA GLY A 163 -5.74 0.35 1.09
C GLY A 163 -5.80 1.86 1.34
N HIS A 164 -4.66 2.55 1.17
CA HIS A 164 -4.54 3.99 1.40
C HIS A 164 -3.73 4.74 0.31
N PHE A 165 -3.45 4.10 -0.82
CA PHE A 165 -2.71 4.70 -1.96
C PHE A 165 -3.60 4.92 -3.19
N SER A 166 -4.89 5.22 -2.99
CA SER A 166 -5.85 5.46 -4.09
C SER A 166 -6.46 6.85 -4.12
N VAL A 167 -6.47 7.57 -2.98
CA VAL A 167 -7.02 8.94 -2.94
C VAL A 167 -5.86 9.93 -2.88
N PRO A 168 -5.60 10.69 -3.96
CA PRO A 168 -4.47 11.58 -4.06
C PRO A 168 -4.56 12.76 -3.07
N ASN A 169 -3.41 13.14 -2.51
CA ASN A 169 -3.28 14.40 -1.80
C ASN A 169 -2.88 15.48 -2.80
N VAL A 170 -3.84 16.33 -3.19
CA VAL A 170 -3.64 17.37 -4.20
C VAL A 170 -3.59 18.74 -3.52
N PRO A 171 -2.39 19.28 -3.22
CA PRO A 171 -2.25 20.63 -2.73
C PRO A 171 -2.48 21.64 -3.85
N GLU A 172 -3.00 22.81 -3.48
CA GLU A 172 -3.09 23.96 -4.38
C GLU A 172 -1.83 24.82 -4.28
N TYR A 173 -1.38 25.30 -5.45
CA TYR A 173 -0.29 26.26 -5.53
C TYR A 173 -0.75 27.51 -6.30
N PRO A 174 -0.29 28.71 -5.91
CA PRO A 174 -0.60 29.94 -6.61
C PRO A 174 -0.20 29.85 -8.10
N GLY A 175 -1.17 30.08 -8.97
CA GLY A 175 -0.95 30.13 -10.42
C GLY A 175 -1.25 28.83 -11.19
N PHE A 176 -1.59 27.71 -10.55
CA PHE A 176 -1.93 26.48 -11.28
C PHE A 176 -3.02 26.65 -12.33
N GLY A 177 -4.04 27.45 -12.05
CA GLY A 177 -5.12 27.75 -13.01
C GLY A 177 -4.69 28.58 -14.23
N LYS A 178 -3.48 29.13 -14.23
CA LYS A 178 -2.91 29.90 -15.36
C LYS A 178 -1.81 29.14 -16.10
N PHE A 179 -1.38 28.00 -15.57
CA PHE A 179 -0.31 27.20 -16.16
C PHE A 179 -0.78 26.54 -17.46
N ASN A 180 -0.07 26.79 -18.55
CA ASN A 180 -0.43 26.29 -19.88
C ASN A 180 -0.03 24.83 -20.12
N GLY A 181 0.83 24.27 -19.24
CA GLY A 181 1.27 22.88 -19.34
C GLY A 181 0.30 21.93 -18.63
N ARG A 182 0.65 20.66 -18.64
CA ARG A 182 -0.13 19.61 -17.97
C ARG A 182 0.19 19.56 -16.47
N VAL A 183 -0.84 19.58 -15.62
CA VAL A 183 -0.74 19.29 -14.18
C VAL A 183 -1.48 17.99 -13.89
N LEU A 184 -0.83 17.03 -13.24
CA LEU A 184 -1.45 15.77 -12.82
C LEU A 184 -0.85 15.29 -11.50
N HIS A 185 -1.59 14.46 -10.77
CA HIS A 185 -1.04 13.73 -9.64
C HIS A 185 -0.38 12.42 -10.10
N ALA A 186 0.61 11.92 -9.35
CA ALA A 186 1.26 10.63 -9.59
C ALA A 186 0.26 9.46 -9.72
N HIS A 187 -0.89 9.55 -9.04
CA HIS A 187 -2.00 8.61 -9.18
C HIS A 187 -2.47 8.44 -10.65
N ASP A 188 -2.48 9.52 -11.41
CA ASP A 188 -2.96 9.53 -12.80
C ASP A 188 -1.83 9.42 -13.84
N PHE A 189 -0.60 9.28 -13.40
CA PHE A 189 0.52 8.96 -14.28
C PHE A 189 0.35 7.54 -14.83
N ARG A 190 0.42 7.36 -16.15
CA ARG A 190 0.23 6.06 -16.80
C ARG A 190 1.38 5.66 -17.72
N ASP A 191 2.03 6.61 -18.38
CA ASP A 191 3.08 6.32 -19.35
C ASP A 191 4.12 7.45 -19.42
N ALA A 192 5.38 7.12 -19.29
CA ALA A 192 6.49 8.07 -19.38
C ALA A 192 6.71 8.62 -20.80
N LEU A 193 6.26 7.90 -21.83
CA LEU A 193 6.38 8.35 -23.24
C LEU A 193 5.63 9.66 -23.52
N GLU A 194 4.58 9.98 -22.73
CA GLU A 194 3.87 11.25 -22.83
C GLU A 194 4.75 12.47 -22.54
N PHE A 195 5.86 12.25 -21.85
CA PHE A 195 6.76 13.28 -21.34
C PHE A 195 8.09 13.37 -22.12
N LYS A 196 8.21 12.64 -23.21
CA LYS A 196 9.38 12.74 -24.09
C LYS A 196 9.57 14.18 -24.58
N ASP A 197 10.83 14.64 -24.60
CA ASP A 197 11.26 15.98 -25.03
C ASP A 197 10.66 17.13 -24.19
N LYS A 198 10.16 16.85 -22.96
CA LYS A 198 9.56 17.84 -22.06
C LYS A 198 10.46 18.16 -20.87
N ASP A 199 10.36 19.38 -20.37
CA ASP A 199 10.90 19.81 -19.10
C ASP A 199 9.85 19.54 -18.01
N ILE A 200 10.16 18.64 -17.06
CA ILE A 200 9.19 18.13 -16.06
C ILE A 200 9.55 18.66 -14.68
N LEU A 201 8.54 19.14 -13.95
CA LEU A 201 8.62 19.43 -12.54
C LEU A 201 7.88 18.37 -11.74
N LEU A 202 8.56 17.72 -10.79
CA LEU A 202 7.98 16.79 -9.81
C LEU A 202 7.89 17.52 -8.47
N LEU A 203 6.70 17.48 -7.82
CA LEU A 203 6.50 18.06 -6.49
C LEU A 203 6.47 16.96 -5.44
N GLY A 204 7.50 16.91 -4.61
CA GLY A 204 7.77 15.87 -3.62
C GLY A 204 9.05 15.09 -3.91
N SER A 205 9.72 14.58 -2.87
CA SER A 205 11.04 13.95 -2.93
C SER A 205 11.04 12.55 -2.31
N SER A 206 10.00 11.74 -2.59
CA SER A 206 9.90 10.35 -2.13
C SER A 206 9.81 9.38 -3.31
N TYR A 207 9.52 8.11 -3.06
CA TYR A 207 9.54 7.02 -4.04
C TYR A 207 8.78 7.32 -5.34
N SER A 208 7.63 8.02 -5.29
CA SER A 208 6.90 8.37 -6.53
C SER A 208 7.70 9.33 -7.41
N ALA A 209 8.33 10.36 -6.83
CA ALA A 209 9.14 11.30 -7.59
C ALA A 209 10.40 10.64 -8.14
N GLU A 210 11.04 9.79 -7.35
CA GLU A 210 12.22 9.02 -7.74
C GLU A 210 11.90 8.13 -8.95
N ASP A 211 10.87 7.30 -8.86
CA ASP A 211 10.58 6.29 -9.88
C ASP A 211 9.98 6.90 -11.15
N ILE A 212 8.97 7.77 -11.01
CA ILE A 212 8.35 8.46 -12.15
C ILE A 212 9.38 9.35 -12.87
N GLY A 213 10.18 10.10 -12.11
CA GLY A 213 11.23 10.93 -12.68
C GLY A 213 12.28 10.11 -13.43
N SER A 214 12.73 9.00 -12.84
CA SER A 214 13.68 8.09 -13.46
C SER A 214 13.14 7.48 -14.74
N GLN A 215 11.87 7.12 -14.76
CA GLN A 215 11.22 6.61 -15.99
C GLN A 215 11.10 7.71 -17.06
N CYS A 216 10.60 8.88 -16.70
CA CYS A 216 10.52 9.99 -17.65
C CYS A 216 11.88 10.32 -18.24
N TRP A 217 12.93 10.33 -17.40
CA TRP A 217 14.30 10.53 -17.88
C TRP A 217 14.76 9.44 -18.85
N LYS A 218 14.56 8.16 -18.50
CA LYS A 218 14.90 7.01 -19.37
C LYS A 218 14.15 7.01 -20.71
N TYR A 219 12.94 7.54 -20.73
CA TYR A 219 12.11 7.65 -21.94
C TYR A 219 12.26 8.98 -22.68
N GLY A 220 13.28 9.78 -22.33
CA GLY A 220 13.71 10.93 -23.12
C GLY A 220 13.09 12.27 -22.73
N ALA A 221 12.70 12.45 -21.48
CA ALA A 221 12.41 13.79 -20.97
C ALA A 221 13.67 14.69 -21.10
N ARG A 222 13.46 15.96 -21.47
CA ARG A 222 14.56 16.91 -21.68
C ARG A 222 15.27 17.26 -20.38
N SER A 223 14.50 17.49 -19.32
CA SER A 223 15.04 17.67 -17.96
C SER A 223 14.03 17.26 -16.91
N ILE A 224 14.53 16.87 -15.73
CA ILE A 224 13.76 16.61 -14.53
C ILE A 224 14.15 17.65 -13.47
N THR A 225 13.16 18.28 -12.86
CA THR A 225 13.32 19.14 -11.68
C THR A 225 12.44 18.58 -10.57
N VAL A 226 13.02 18.32 -9.40
CA VAL A 226 12.30 17.83 -8.22
C VAL A 226 12.26 18.93 -7.17
N ALA A 227 11.08 19.39 -6.80
CA ALA A 227 10.90 20.33 -5.71
C ALA A 227 10.61 19.59 -4.40
N TYR A 228 11.55 19.66 -3.47
CA TYR A 228 11.41 19.03 -2.15
C TYR A 228 10.83 19.99 -1.11
N ARG A 229 10.11 19.46 -0.12
CA ARG A 229 9.57 20.23 0.99
C ARG A 229 10.55 20.38 2.14
N ASN A 230 11.17 19.30 2.56
CA ASN A 230 12.05 19.26 3.73
C ASN A 230 13.52 19.10 3.33
N ALA A 231 13.83 18.07 2.54
CA ALA A 231 15.18 17.75 2.11
C ALA A 231 15.20 17.14 0.70
N PRO A 232 16.31 17.32 -0.06
CA PRO A 232 16.50 16.62 -1.31
C PRO A 232 16.64 15.12 -1.08
N MET A 233 16.45 14.30 -2.10
CA MET A 233 16.75 12.86 -2.08
C MET A 233 18.25 12.60 -1.95
N GLY A 234 19.09 13.50 -2.50
CA GLY A 234 20.54 13.50 -2.30
C GLY A 234 21.27 12.42 -3.08
N TYR A 235 20.69 11.87 -4.14
CA TYR A 235 21.36 10.90 -5.01
C TYR A 235 22.22 11.57 -6.09
N LYS A 236 23.10 10.78 -6.70
CA LYS A 236 23.88 11.22 -7.87
C LYS A 236 23.04 11.12 -9.13
N TRP A 237 22.27 12.16 -9.38
CA TRP A 237 21.40 12.25 -10.54
C TRP A 237 22.17 12.61 -11.83
N PRO A 238 21.64 12.33 -13.02
CA PRO A 238 22.17 12.82 -14.31
C PRO A 238 22.22 14.37 -14.37
N ASP A 239 23.03 14.92 -15.27
CA ASP A 239 23.27 16.38 -15.37
C ASP A 239 22.01 17.20 -15.65
N ASN A 240 21.03 16.61 -16.35
CA ASN A 240 19.73 17.23 -16.65
C ASN A 240 18.65 16.94 -15.59
N TRP A 241 19.06 16.48 -14.41
CA TRP A 241 18.21 16.31 -13.22
C TRP A 241 18.66 17.27 -12.12
N LYS A 242 17.73 18.01 -11.53
CA LYS A 242 17.99 18.94 -10.44
C LYS A 242 17.00 18.79 -9.31
N GLU A 243 17.47 18.96 -8.09
CA GLU A 243 16.64 19.07 -6.89
C GLU A 243 16.66 20.53 -6.40
N VAL A 244 15.50 21.08 -6.13
CA VAL A 244 15.30 22.48 -5.73
C VAL A 244 14.37 22.55 -4.51
N PRO A 245 14.44 23.64 -3.72
CA PRO A 245 13.48 23.83 -2.61
C PRO A 245 12.04 23.89 -3.08
N LYS A 246 11.11 23.93 -2.13
CA LYS A 246 9.67 23.92 -2.38
C LYS A 246 9.23 24.94 -3.44
N LEU A 247 8.25 24.53 -4.23
CA LEU A 247 7.55 25.43 -5.15
C LEU A 247 6.78 26.50 -4.35
N GLU A 248 6.86 27.74 -4.78
CA GLU A 248 6.07 28.85 -4.22
C GLU A 248 4.89 29.23 -5.10
N ARG A 249 5.10 29.31 -6.41
CA ARG A 249 4.06 29.67 -7.39
C ARG A 249 4.47 29.24 -8.80
N VAL A 250 3.52 29.25 -9.69
CA VAL A 250 3.76 29.15 -11.15
C VAL A 250 3.08 30.33 -11.87
N ASP A 251 3.56 30.63 -13.05
CA ASP A 251 2.81 31.40 -14.05
C ASP A 251 2.46 30.51 -15.25
N GLU A 252 2.21 31.11 -16.41
CA GLU A 252 1.80 30.39 -17.62
C GLU A 252 2.79 29.28 -18.04
N THR A 253 4.09 29.45 -17.81
CA THR A 253 5.13 28.51 -18.28
C THR A 253 6.25 28.26 -17.26
N THR A 254 6.31 29.03 -16.16
CA THR A 254 7.47 29.07 -15.28
C THR A 254 7.09 28.74 -13.84
N ALA A 255 7.87 27.87 -13.23
CA ALA A 255 7.82 27.55 -11.79
C ALA A 255 8.86 28.40 -11.03
N TYR A 256 8.49 28.91 -9.86
CA TYR A 256 9.32 29.74 -8.98
C TYR A 256 9.48 29.07 -7.62
N PHE A 257 10.69 28.99 -7.12
CA PHE A 257 11.06 28.23 -5.93
C PHE A 257 11.51 29.12 -4.77
N ALA A 258 11.48 28.57 -3.57
CA ALA A 258 11.74 29.31 -2.31
C ALA A 258 13.16 29.87 -2.19
N ASP A 259 14.12 29.41 -2.99
CA ASP A 259 15.48 29.96 -3.06
C ASP A 259 15.60 31.13 -4.05
N GLY A 260 14.50 31.60 -4.61
CA GLY A 260 14.45 32.67 -5.61
C GLY A 260 14.78 32.23 -7.04
N THR A 261 15.08 30.95 -7.25
CA THR A 261 15.31 30.41 -8.60
C THR A 261 14.01 30.15 -9.34
N SER A 262 14.09 30.01 -10.66
CA SER A 262 12.94 29.69 -11.50
C SER A 262 13.32 28.75 -12.65
N LYS A 263 12.33 28.03 -13.18
CA LYS A 263 12.49 27.10 -14.30
C LYS A 263 11.26 27.12 -15.20
N LYS A 264 11.48 27.22 -16.51
CA LYS A 264 10.41 26.91 -17.48
C LYS A 264 10.15 25.41 -17.48
N VAL A 265 8.88 25.03 -17.44
CA VAL A 265 8.43 23.63 -17.38
C VAL A 265 7.24 23.41 -18.32
N ASP A 266 7.17 22.21 -18.89
CA ASP A 266 6.10 21.77 -19.78
C ASP A 266 5.02 20.96 -19.06
N ALA A 267 5.39 20.35 -17.93
CA ALA A 267 4.48 19.53 -17.13
C ALA A 267 4.84 19.55 -15.65
N ILE A 268 3.83 19.43 -14.79
CA ILE A 268 3.97 19.31 -13.32
C ILE A 268 3.30 18.01 -12.89
N ILE A 269 4.04 17.16 -12.18
CA ILE A 269 3.52 15.91 -11.61
C ILE A 269 3.58 16.03 -10.08
N LEU A 270 2.41 15.93 -9.44
CA LEU A 270 2.28 15.99 -8.00
C LEU A 270 2.60 14.63 -7.38
N CYS A 271 3.81 14.47 -6.86
CA CYS A 271 4.26 13.31 -6.09
C CYS A 271 4.05 13.57 -4.59
N THR A 272 2.88 14.06 -4.23
CA THR A 272 2.52 14.63 -2.92
C THR A 272 1.83 13.65 -1.98
N GLY A 273 1.82 12.37 -2.35
CA GLY A 273 1.29 11.27 -1.54
C GLY A 273 -0.22 11.14 -1.58
N TYR A 274 -0.76 10.38 -0.65
CA TYR A 274 -2.15 9.94 -0.63
C TYR A 274 -2.78 10.22 0.74
N LYS A 275 -4.11 10.20 0.78
CA LYS A 275 -4.91 10.35 2.01
C LYS A 275 -5.52 9.02 2.39
N HIS A 276 -5.48 8.68 3.67
CA HIS A 276 -6.35 7.65 4.23
C HIS A 276 -7.79 8.11 4.09
N HIS A 277 -8.63 7.30 3.44
CA HIS A 277 -9.99 7.71 3.09
C HIS A 277 -10.95 6.52 3.17
N PHE A 278 -11.90 6.61 4.08
CA PHE A 278 -12.88 5.57 4.38
C PHE A 278 -14.28 6.18 4.37
N PRO A 279 -14.84 6.53 3.19
CA PRO A 279 -16.10 7.26 3.08
C PRO A 279 -17.30 6.45 3.55
N PHE A 280 -17.15 5.11 3.58
CA PHE A 280 -18.18 4.17 4.02
C PHE A 280 -18.26 4.02 5.55
N LEU A 281 -17.33 4.59 6.31
CA LEU A 281 -17.31 4.56 7.76
C LEU A 281 -17.83 5.88 8.33
N PRO A 282 -18.72 5.84 9.35
CA PRO A 282 -19.07 7.02 10.12
C PRO A 282 -17.87 7.51 10.95
N ASP A 283 -17.94 8.73 11.47
CA ASP A 283 -16.81 9.40 12.10
C ASP A 283 -16.25 8.69 13.34
N ASP A 284 -17.10 7.99 14.08
CA ASP A 284 -16.75 7.21 15.28
C ASP A 284 -16.03 5.88 14.97
N LEU A 285 -16.16 5.40 13.74
CA LEU A 285 -15.48 4.18 13.26
C LEU A 285 -14.33 4.48 12.29
N ARG A 286 -14.15 5.74 11.90
CA ARG A 286 -13.20 6.16 10.87
C ARG A 286 -11.82 6.38 11.43
N LEU A 287 -10.86 5.59 10.97
CA LEU A 287 -9.44 5.78 11.27
C LEU A 287 -8.96 7.14 10.74
N LYS A 288 -8.34 7.93 11.61
CA LYS A 288 -7.73 9.23 11.30
C LYS A 288 -6.22 9.10 11.51
N THR A 289 -5.51 8.74 10.46
CA THR A 289 -4.05 8.55 10.52
C THR A 289 -3.36 9.20 9.34
N ALA A 290 -2.06 9.40 9.47
CA ALA A 290 -1.14 9.73 8.39
C ALA A 290 -0.38 8.46 7.95
N ASN A 291 0.46 8.60 6.92
CA ASN A 291 1.34 7.51 6.48
C ASN A 291 2.52 7.39 7.46
N ARG A 292 2.38 6.52 8.46
CA ARG A 292 3.35 6.24 9.53
C ARG A 292 3.52 4.74 9.70
N LEU A 293 4.64 4.31 10.33
CA LEU A 293 4.88 2.91 10.68
C LEU A 293 3.96 2.45 11.82
N ALA A 294 3.66 3.33 12.77
CA ALA A 294 2.67 3.11 13.82
C ALA A 294 1.34 3.76 13.43
N ALA A 295 0.32 2.96 13.16
CA ALA A 295 -1.01 3.49 12.94
C ALA A 295 -1.65 3.92 14.26
N ALA A 296 -1.94 5.21 14.41
CA ALA A 296 -2.65 5.73 15.57
C ALA A 296 -4.04 5.08 15.70
N ASP A 297 -4.53 4.95 16.93
CA ASP A 297 -5.83 4.37 17.28
C ASP A 297 -6.00 2.86 16.96
N LEU A 298 -4.93 2.15 16.55
CA LEU A 298 -4.95 0.71 16.28
C LEU A 298 -4.10 -0.09 17.27
N TYR A 299 -4.76 -0.79 18.20
CA TYR A 299 -4.09 -1.77 19.06
C TYR A 299 -3.47 -2.88 18.20
N LYS A 300 -2.22 -3.27 18.51
CA LYS A 300 -1.44 -4.19 17.68
C LYS A 300 -1.38 -3.77 16.20
N GLY A 301 -1.55 -2.47 15.93
CA GLY A 301 -1.56 -1.93 14.57
C GLY A 301 -2.74 -2.36 13.69
N VAL A 302 -3.73 -3.07 14.22
CA VAL A 302 -4.84 -3.65 13.44
C VAL A 302 -6.22 -3.51 14.08
N VAL A 303 -6.36 -3.43 15.42
CA VAL A 303 -7.66 -3.41 16.10
C VAL A 303 -8.07 -1.99 16.42
N TRP A 304 -9.26 -1.56 16.00
CA TRP A 304 -9.81 -0.26 16.35
C TRP A 304 -10.07 -0.14 17.86
N VAL A 305 -9.39 0.77 18.55
CA VAL A 305 -9.42 0.88 20.03
C VAL A 305 -10.80 1.21 20.61
N ASN A 306 -11.71 1.78 19.80
CA ASN A 306 -13.07 2.10 20.23
C ASN A 306 -14.08 0.98 19.93
N ASN A 307 -13.72 -0.01 19.14
CA ASN A 307 -14.54 -1.18 18.86
C ASN A 307 -13.67 -2.37 18.46
N PRO A 308 -13.42 -3.35 19.35
CA PRO A 308 -12.52 -4.47 19.08
C PRO A 308 -13.07 -5.51 18.09
N LYS A 309 -14.23 -5.27 17.50
CA LYS A 309 -14.79 -6.06 16.40
C LYS A 309 -14.53 -5.44 15.01
N LEU A 310 -13.90 -4.24 14.97
CA LEU A 310 -13.48 -3.56 13.76
C LEU A 310 -11.96 -3.61 13.64
N PHE A 311 -11.49 -4.05 12.48
CA PHE A 311 -10.07 -4.22 12.18
C PHE A 311 -9.69 -3.45 10.91
N PHE A 312 -8.43 -3.01 10.86
CA PHE A 312 -7.84 -2.36 9.68
C PHE A 312 -6.54 -3.07 9.32
N LEU A 313 -6.35 -3.41 8.05
CA LEU A 313 -5.16 -4.10 7.55
C LEU A 313 -4.38 -3.23 6.57
N GLY A 314 -3.05 -3.22 6.71
CA GLY A 314 -2.16 -2.54 5.79
C GLY A 314 -2.27 -1.02 5.80
N MET A 315 -2.56 -0.42 6.97
CA MET A 315 -2.74 1.03 7.12
C MET A 315 -1.45 1.78 7.43
N GLN A 316 -0.37 1.06 7.74
CA GLN A 316 0.94 1.61 8.04
C GLN A 316 1.73 1.95 6.78
N ASP A 317 2.73 2.82 6.90
CA ASP A 317 3.84 2.92 5.94
C ASP A 317 4.64 1.59 5.92
N GLN A 318 5.30 1.26 4.80
CA GLN A 318 5.67 -0.12 4.52
C GLN A 318 7.13 -0.25 4.06
N TRP A 319 7.94 -0.89 4.88
CA TRP A 319 9.15 -1.62 4.46
C TRP A 319 8.78 -3.05 4.10
N PHE A 320 8.22 -3.79 5.06
CA PHE A 320 7.57 -5.07 4.84
C PHE A 320 6.17 -4.83 4.28
N THR A 321 5.84 -5.45 3.15
CA THR A 321 4.55 -5.22 2.48
C THR A 321 3.66 -6.46 2.57
N PHE A 322 3.81 -7.44 1.69
CA PHE A 322 2.89 -8.57 1.65
C PHE A 322 3.02 -9.50 2.85
N ASN A 323 4.23 -9.72 3.34
CA ASN A 323 4.49 -10.50 4.54
C ASN A 323 3.97 -9.82 5.81
N MET A 324 4.02 -8.49 5.91
CA MET A 324 3.37 -7.76 7.00
C MET A 324 1.84 -7.89 6.92
N PHE A 325 1.25 -7.77 5.72
CA PHE A 325 -0.20 -7.95 5.56
C PHE A 325 -0.63 -9.36 5.96
N ASP A 326 0.16 -10.36 5.63
CA ASP A 326 -0.10 -11.73 6.06
C ASP A 326 0.02 -11.88 7.58
N ALA A 327 1.06 -11.36 8.22
CA ALA A 327 1.22 -11.40 9.67
C ALA A 327 0.03 -10.75 10.38
N GLN A 328 -0.42 -9.58 9.90
CA GLN A 328 -1.62 -8.92 10.38
C GLN A 328 -2.88 -9.78 10.17
N ALA A 329 -3.03 -10.37 8.98
CA ALA A 329 -4.21 -11.16 8.63
C ALA A 329 -4.32 -12.45 9.45
N TRP A 330 -3.20 -13.14 9.73
CA TRP A 330 -3.17 -14.32 10.60
C TRP A 330 -3.51 -13.95 12.03
N TRP A 331 -2.97 -12.85 12.52
CA TRP A 331 -3.28 -12.34 13.85
C TRP A 331 -4.76 -11.99 14.00
N VAL A 332 -5.33 -11.24 13.03
CA VAL A 332 -6.76 -10.88 13.01
C VAL A 332 -7.64 -12.11 12.88
N ARG A 333 -7.29 -13.10 12.05
CA ARG A 333 -7.97 -14.39 11.98
C ARG A 333 -8.09 -15.04 13.38
N ASP A 334 -6.99 -15.12 14.09
CA ASP A 334 -6.93 -15.81 15.39
C ASP A 334 -7.68 -15.01 16.47
N ALA A 335 -7.65 -13.68 16.42
CA ALA A 335 -8.46 -12.83 17.28
C ALA A 335 -9.98 -13.02 17.00
N VAL A 336 -10.40 -13.04 15.75
CA VAL A 336 -11.81 -13.28 15.35
C VAL A 336 -12.27 -14.68 15.73
N MET A 337 -11.42 -15.68 15.61
CA MET A 337 -11.70 -17.07 16.02
C MET A 337 -11.62 -17.29 17.51
N GLY A 338 -11.19 -16.30 18.30
CA GLY A 338 -11.09 -16.38 19.76
C GLY A 338 -9.87 -17.14 20.28
N LYS A 339 -8.86 -17.34 19.43
CA LYS A 339 -7.57 -17.93 19.83
C LYS A 339 -6.66 -16.89 20.50
N ILE A 340 -6.75 -15.64 20.06
CA ILE A 340 -6.09 -14.47 20.66
C ILE A 340 -7.14 -13.64 21.38
N ASN A 341 -6.87 -13.33 22.64
CA ASN A 341 -7.76 -12.49 23.44
C ASN A 341 -7.37 -11.01 23.30
N ILE A 342 -8.28 -10.21 22.77
CA ILE A 342 -8.14 -8.74 22.76
C ILE A 342 -8.51 -8.24 24.17
N PRO A 343 -7.66 -7.43 24.82
CA PRO A 343 -7.98 -6.84 26.11
C PRO A 343 -9.29 -6.03 26.07
N THR A 344 -10.12 -6.17 27.11
CA THR A 344 -11.38 -5.41 27.23
C THR A 344 -11.16 -4.04 27.88
N ASP A 345 -10.06 -3.86 28.62
CA ASP A 345 -9.70 -2.56 29.20
C ASP A 345 -9.10 -1.65 28.13
N LYS A 346 -9.83 -0.60 27.80
CA LYS A 346 -9.41 0.41 26.81
C LYS A 346 -8.06 1.06 27.16
N LYS A 347 -7.69 1.16 28.43
CA LYS A 347 -6.40 1.71 28.84
C LYS A 347 -5.23 0.85 28.36
N VAL A 348 -5.41 -0.48 28.35
CA VAL A 348 -4.40 -1.41 27.83
C VAL A 348 -4.24 -1.23 26.32
N LEU A 349 -5.35 -1.09 25.58
CA LEU A 349 -5.33 -0.84 24.13
C LEU A 349 -4.62 0.47 23.79
N LEU A 350 -4.96 1.54 24.50
CA LEU A 350 -4.36 2.86 24.28
C LEU A 350 -2.88 2.89 24.65
N LYS A 351 -2.48 2.18 25.72
CA LYS A 351 -1.06 2.08 26.11
C LYS A 351 -0.21 1.42 25.02
N ASP A 352 -0.68 0.33 24.39
CA ASP A 352 0.01 -0.29 23.26
C ASP A 352 0.18 0.70 22.08
N VAL A 353 -0.88 1.46 21.77
CA VAL A 353 -0.82 2.48 20.70
C VAL A 353 0.22 3.57 21.03
N GLU A 354 0.20 4.09 22.26
CA GLU A 354 1.16 5.10 22.72
C GLU A 354 2.60 4.59 22.65
N ASP A 355 2.84 3.34 23.09
CA ASP A 355 4.17 2.73 23.05
C ASP A 355 4.68 2.53 21.62
N ARG A 356 3.81 2.13 20.70
CA ARG A 356 4.17 2.00 19.29
C ARG A 356 4.49 3.35 18.64
N VAL A 357 3.68 4.36 18.90
CA VAL A 357 3.95 5.72 18.39
C VAL A 357 5.26 6.25 18.98
N ALA A 358 5.49 6.08 20.27
CA ALA A 358 6.73 6.51 20.92
C ALA A 358 7.96 5.75 20.38
N GLY A 359 7.81 4.45 20.08
CA GLY A 359 8.87 3.65 19.48
C GLY A 359 9.24 4.11 18.07
N GLU A 360 8.24 4.45 17.24
CA GLU A 360 8.50 5.05 15.91
C GLU A 360 9.15 6.43 16.03
N ASP A 361 8.65 7.29 16.93
CA ASP A 361 9.18 8.64 17.12
C ASP A 361 10.60 8.67 17.70
N ALA A 362 11.06 7.59 18.32
CA ALA A 362 12.42 7.43 18.84
C ALA A 362 13.43 7.06 17.74
N GLY A 363 12.97 6.60 16.57
CA GLY A 363 13.83 6.29 15.44
C GLY A 363 14.40 7.53 14.78
N GLU A 364 15.70 7.51 14.45
CA GLU A 364 16.40 8.66 13.89
C GLU A 364 16.52 8.57 12.35
N ASP A 365 16.55 7.37 11.80
CA ASP A 365 16.78 7.15 10.38
C ASP A 365 16.00 5.95 9.79
N ALA A 366 16.31 5.63 8.55
CA ALA A 366 15.67 4.52 7.87
C ALA A 366 16.11 3.14 8.38
N HIS A 367 17.27 3.02 9.02
CA HIS A 367 17.74 1.78 9.62
C HIS A 367 16.85 1.46 10.84
N ASP A 368 16.61 2.44 11.71
CA ASP A 368 15.69 2.30 12.85
C ASP A 368 14.27 2.01 12.39
N ALA A 369 13.79 2.67 11.35
CA ALA A 369 12.47 2.44 10.77
C ALA A 369 12.29 1.00 10.24
N ILE A 370 13.30 0.42 9.60
CA ILE A 370 13.29 -0.95 9.10
C ILE A 370 13.24 -1.93 10.28
N HIS A 371 14.10 -1.74 11.30
CA HIS A 371 14.10 -2.59 12.49
C HIS A 371 12.80 -2.49 13.28
N TYR A 372 12.27 -1.29 13.47
CA TYR A 372 10.98 -1.07 14.12
C TYR A 372 9.88 -1.92 13.46
N GLN A 373 9.79 -1.89 12.12
CA GLN A 373 8.77 -2.67 11.43
C GLN A 373 9.07 -4.17 11.41
N ALA A 374 10.34 -4.56 11.38
CA ALA A 374 10.75 -5.96 11.52
C ALA A 374 10.33 -6.54 12.87
N ASP A 375 10.56 -5.80 13.96
CA ASP A 375 10.15 -6.23 15.31
C ASP A 375 8.63 -6.33 15.44
N TYR A 376 7.90 -5.41 14.82
CA TYR A 376 6.44 -5.50 14.72
C TYR A 376 5.97 -6.77 13.98
N VAL A 377 6.60 -7.10 12.84
CA VAL A 377 6.27 -8.33 12.10
C VAL A 377 6.64 -9.58 12.90
N LYS A 378 7.80 -9.61 13.55
CA LYS A 378 8.22 -10.70 14.44
C LYS A 378 7.22 -10.93 15.57
N GLU A 379 6.75 -9.86 16.18
CA GLU A 379 5.74 -9.92 17.25
C GLU A 379 4.46 -10.63 16.77
N LEU A 380 3.90 -10.21 15.64
CA LEU A 380 2.66 -10.81 15.12
C LEU A 380 2.85 -12.26 14.68
N VAL A 381 3.98 -12.58 14.04
CA VAL A 381 4.31 -13.95 13.61
C VAL A 381 4.46 -14.88 14.80
N ALA A 382 5.09 -14.43 15.89
CA ALA A 382 5.29 -15.23 17.10
C ALA A 382 3.98 -15.61 17.82
N GLU A 383 2.91 -14.84 17.63
CA GLU A 383 1.60 -15.06 18.25
C GLU A 383 0.67 -15.98 17.42
N THR A 384 1.08 -16.41 16.22
CA THR A 384 0.23 -17.13 15.27
C THR A 384 0.93 -18.36 14.67
N ASP A 385 0.22 -19.08 13.82
CA ASP A 385 0.76 -20.17 13.02
C ASP A 385 1.17 -19.75 11.59
N TYR A 386 1.40 -18.44 11.36
CA TYR A 386 1.96 -17.98 10.10
C TYR A 386 3.36 -18.58 9.89
N PRO A 387 3.67 -19.10 8.70
CA PRO A 387 4.99 -19.70 8.48
C PRO A 387 6.12 -18.72 8.77
N SER A 388 7.15 -19.19 9.45
CA SER A 388 8.37 -18.40 9.68
C SER A 388 9.11 -18.11 8.38
N PHE A 389 9.75 -16.97 8.30
CA PHE A 389 10.63 -16.57 7.21
C PHE A 389 11.80 -15.76 7.76
N ASP A 390 12.82 -15.55 6.96
CA ASP A 390 14.03 -14.84 7.36
C ASP A 390 13.79 -13.32 7.39
N ILE A 391 13.23 -12.83 8.52
CA ILE A 391 12.93 -11.40 8.72
C ILE A 391 14.22 -10.58 8.81
N ASP A 392 15.26 -11.13 9.43
CA ASP A 392 16.55 -10.43 9.55
C ASP A 392 17.23 -10.33 8.18
N GLY A 393 17.19 -11.39 7.37
CA GLY A 393 17.66 -11.34 5.99
C GLY A 393 16.88 -10.35 5.11
N ALA A 394 15.59 -10.13 5.38
CA ALA A 394 14.84 -9.06 4.73
C ALA A 394 15.35 -7.67 5.13
N CYS A 395 15.70 -7.44 6.40
CA CYS A 395 16.33 -6.19 6.85
C CYS A 395 17.66 -5.95 6.13
N GLU A 396 18.50 -6.98 6.06
CA GLU A 396 19.80 -6.89 5.34
C GLU A 396 19.59 -6.51 3.87
N ALA A 397 18.62 -7.15 3.19
CA ALA A 397 18.29 -6.81 1.80
C ALA A 397 17.83 -5.35 1.66
N PHE A 398 17.07 -4.80 2.61
CA PHE A 398 16.68 -3.39 2.60
C PHE A 398 17.86 -2.44 2.85
N PHE A 399 18.81 -2.79 3.72
CA PHE A 399 20.02 -1.99 3.95
C PHE A 399 20.90 -1.98 2.71
N GLU A 400 21.16 -3.14 2.11
CA GLU A 400 21.91 -3.25 0.86
C GLU A 400 21.23 -2.47 -0.26
N TRP A 401 19.90 -2.56 -0.38
CA TRP A 401 19.14 -1.79 -1.35
C TRP A 401 19.34 -0.28 -1.21
N LYS A 402 19.30 0.24 0.02
CA LYS A 402 19.56 1.67 0.26
C LYS A 402 20.97 2.06 -0.14
N GLU A 403 21.97 1.24 0.17
CA GLU A 403 23.36 1.49 -0.24
C GLU A 403 23.53 1.43 -1.77
N HIS A 404 22.90 0.46 -2.45
CA HIS A 404 22.92 0.39 -3.91
C HIS A 404 22.31 1.65 -4.55
N LYS A 405 21.24 2.19 -3.98
CA LYS A 405 20.62 3.45 -4.44
C LYS A 405 21.57 4.64 -4.24
N LYS A 406 22.23 4.76 -3.09
CA LYS A 406 23.23 5.80 -2.84
C LYS A 406 24.38 5.73 -3.83
N ASN A 407 24.84 4.52 -4.14
CA ASN A 407 25.95 4.30 -5.05
C ASN A 407 25.59 4.62 -6.50
N ASN A 408 24.44 4.13 -6.98
CA ASN A 408 23.96 4.39 -8.33
C ASN A 408 22.43 4.27 -8.43
N ILE A 409 21.74 5.38 -8.27
CA ILE A 409 20.29 5.46 -8.32
C ILE A 409 19.70 5.05 -9.69
N MET A 410 20.46 5.20 -10.77
CA MET A 410 19.98 4.87 -12.12
C MET A 410 20.15 3.40 -12.48
N ALA A 411 20.95 2.63 -11.73
CA ALA A 411 21.24 1.22 -11.99
C ALA A 411 21.10 0.29 -10.76
N PHE A 412 20.52 0.76 -9.65
CA PHE A 412 20.38 -0.07 -8.45
C PHE A 412 19.54 -1.34 -8.69
N ARG A 413 18.67 -1.34 -9.71
CA ARG A 413 17.86 -2.50 -10.08
C ARG A 413 18.65 -3.63 -10.78
N ASP A 414 19.93 -3.43 -11.07
CA ASP A 414 20.80 -4.48 -11.61
C ASP A 414 21.36 -5.40 -10.50
N ASN A 415 21.06 -5.11 -9.23
CA ASN A 415 21.49 -5.91 -8.09
C ASN A 415 20.51 -7.05 -7.80
N ALA A 416 21.02 -8.09 -7.13
CA ALA A 416 20.28 -9.30 -6.80
C ALA A 416 20.38 -9.60 -5.30
N TYR A 417 19.31 -10.17 -4.74
CA TYR A 417 19.21 -10.50 -3.32
C TYR A 417 18.82 -11.97 -3.12
N ARG A 418 18.91 -12.45 -1.87
CA ARG A 418 18.48 -13.80 -1.50
C ARG A 418 17.01 -13.84 -1.13
N SER A 419 16.30 -14.86 -1.60
CA SER A 419 14.96 -15.17 -1.12
C SER A 419 14.97 -15.35 0.40
N VAL A 420 14.05 -14.67 1.08
CA VAL A 420 13.84 -14.80 2.53
C VAL A 420 13.13 -16.10 2.92
N ILE A 421 12.70 -16.88 1.95
CA ILE A 421 12.01 -18.17 2.14
C ILE A 421 12.94 -19.33 1.79
N THR A 422 13.55 -19.31 0.60
CA THR A 422 14.36 -20.44 0.10
C THR A 422 15.86 -20.26 0.30
N GLY A 423 16.33 -19.04 0.61
CA GLY A 423 17.74 -18.69 0.70
C GLY A 423 18.47 -18.64 -0.65
N THR A 424 17.78 -18.90 -1.76
CA THR A 424 18.36 -18.92 -3.11
C THR A 424 18.59 -17.51 -3.62
N MET A 425 19.76 -17.25 -4.21
CA MET A 425 20.12 -15.97 -4.81
C MET A 425 19.33 -15.74 -6.11
N ALA A 426 18.76 -14.56 -6.27
CA ALA A 426 18.13 -14.15 -7.52
C ALA A 426 19.16 -14.06 -8.66
N PRO A 427 18.78 -14.33 -9.92
CA PRO A 427 19.64 -14.04 -11.06
C PRO A 427 19.79 -12.52 -11.25
N ARG A 428 20.98 -12.12 -11.78
CA ARG A 428 21.25 -10.72 -12.19
C ARG A 428 20.68 -10.41 -13.56
#